data_14425bc75d151343d4e1b02345d68aeb
#
_entry.id   14425bc75d151343d4e1b02345d68aeb
#
_cell.length_a   1.000
_cell.length_b   1.000
_cell.length_c   1.000
_cell.angle_alpha   90.00
_cell.angle_beta   90.00
_cell.angle_gamma   90.00
#
_symmetry.space_group_name_H-M   'P 1'
#
loop_
_entity.id
_entity.type
_entity.pdbx_description
1 polymer ?
#
loop_
_entity_poly.entity_id
_entity_poly.type
_entity_poly.pdbx_seq_one_letter_code
_entity_poly.pdbx_strand_id
1 'polypeptide(L)'
;MKKLLFIDRDGTMILEPADYQVDSFSKLEFYPEAFTYLGKIAKELDYELAMVTNQDGLGTPANPEELFWPIQNFVVKAFENEGVKFEDIYIDKTFAHENAPTRKPGTALLTKYINNPEYDLTNSFVIGDRITDVKLAQNLGGKGIFIANDEALGAEEIKDNEGLNDAIALKTTSWKEIYEFLKLQNRTASIVRNTNETKIKIDLNLDGTGKSDISTGIHFFDHMLDQIARHGQMDLVIKVDGDLEVDEHHTIEDTAIALGEVFAQALGNKLGIERYGFTLPMDDCLAQAAIDFGGRNWLVWEADFKREMIGQMPTEMFYHFFKSFTDGAKANLNIKAEGTNEHHKIEAIFKAFAKAIKVAVKRDPEKMILPSTKGLL
;
A
#
# COMPACT_ATOMS: atom_id res chain seq x y z
N MET A 1 -12.25 2.48 13.78
CA MET A 1 -12.53 1.04 13.59
C MET A 1 -11.21 0.29 13.79
N LYS A 2 -11.24 -0.86 14.47
CA LYS A 2 -10.07 -1.71 14.69
C LYS A 2 -9.79 -2.56 13.47
N LYS A 3 -8.53 -2.64 13.06
CA LYS A 3 -8.08 -3.56 12.01
C LYS A 3 -7.66 -4.88 12.62
N LEU A 4 -7.84 -5.97 11.88
CA LEU A 4 -7.61 -7.33 12.35
C LEU A 4 -6.54 -8.04 11.51
N LEU A 5 -5.74 -8.86 12.18
CA LEU A 5 -4.96 -9.91 11.55
C LEU A 5 -5.46 -11.25 12.05
N PHE A 6 -6.08 -12.01 11.15
CA PHE A 6 -6.41 -13.42 11.38
C PHE A 6 -5.19 -14.24 10.94
N ILE A 7 -4.64 -15.02 11.84
CA ILE A 7 -3.36 -15.71 11.62
C ILE A 7 -3.59 -17.21 11.76
N ASP A 8 -3.23 -17.97 10.73
CA ASP A 8 -3.21 -19.40 10.81
C ASP A 8 -2.06 -19.90 11.70
N ARG A 9 -2.12 -21.14 12.14
CA ARG A 9 -1.12 -21.76 13.01
C ARG A 9 -0.10 -22.56 12.23
N ASP A 10 -0.56 -23.66 11.61
CA ASP A 10 0.29 -24.62 10.92
C ASP A 10 0.74 -24.07 9.57
N GLY A 11 2.00 -24.29 9.18
CA GLY A 11 2.59 -23.67 7.97
C GLY A 11 2.79 -22.16 8.04
N THR A 12 2.35 -21.51 9.12
CA THR A 12 2.32 -20.04 9.27
C THR A 12 3.11 -19.56 10.50
N MET A 13 2.72 -19.94 11.70
CA MET A 13 3.43 -19.63 12.96
C MET A 13 4.41 -20.73 13.34
N ILE A 14 4.07 -21.97 13.03
CA ILE A 14 4.90 -23.14 13.17
C ILE A 14 4.97 -23.88 11.83
N LEU A 15 6.02 -24.65 11.62
CA LEU A 15 6.16 -25.49 10.43
C LEU A 15 5.16 -26.67 10.50
N GLU A 16 4.63 -27.03 9.35
CA GLU A 16 3.74 -28.18 9.25
C GLU A 16 4.58 -29.44 8.92
N PRO A 17 4.49 -30.52 9.69
CA PRO A 17 5.19 -31.78 9.39
C PRO A 17 4.53 -32.50 8.21
N ALA A 18 5.25 -33.47 7.62
CA ALA A 18 4.80 -34.20 6.43
C ALA A 18 3.49 -35.00 6.62
N ASP A 19 3.09 -35.29 7.87
CA ASP A 19 1.83 -35.96 8.21
C ASP A 19 0.73 -34.97 8.64
N TYR A 20 0.96 -33.67 8.47
CA TYR A 20 0.03 -32.58 8.76
C TYR A 20 -0.44 -32.48 10.23
N GLN A 21 0.23 -33.14 11.17
CA GLN A 21 -0.16 -33.12 12.60
C GLN A 21 1.03 -32.87 13.52
N VAL A 22 0.99 -31.78 14.26
CA VAL A 22 1.93 -31.49 15.34
C VAL A 22 1.38 -32.06 16.65
N ASP A 23 1.56 -33.36 16.84
CA ASP A 23 1.07 -34.17 17.96
C ASP A 23 2.10 -34.42 19.05
N SER A 24 3.31 -33.95 18.88
CA SER A 24 4.42 -34.08 19.84
C SER A 24 5.38 -32.88 19.79
N PHE A 25 6.02 -32.62 20.93
CA PHE A 25 7.06 -31.56 20.97
C PHE A 25 8.25 -31.84 20.04
N SER A 26 8.50 -33.10 19.65
CA SER A 26 9.55 -33.46 18.71
C SER A 26 9.23 -33.05 17.27
N LYS A 27 7.95 -32.81 16.94
CA LYS A 27 7.50 -32.29 15.65
C LYS A 27 7.29 -30.78 15.64
N LEU A 28 7.34 -30.15 16.82
CA LEU A 28 7.12 -28.71 16.93
C LEU A 28 8.38 -27.94 16.48
N GLU A 29 8.25 -27.27 15.36
CA GLU A 29 9.24 -26.32 14.86
C GLU A 29 8.57 -24.98 14.58
N PHE A 30 9.16 -23.88 15.05
CA PHE A 30 8.62 -22.55 14.78
C PHE A 30 8.99 -22.08 13.37
N TYR A 31 8.07 -21.39 12.72
CA TYR A 31 8.33 -20.84 11.41
C TYR A 31 9.48 -19.80 11.48
N PRO A 32 10.43 -19.81 10.54
CA PRO A 32 11.57 -18.89 10.57
C PRO A 32 11.13 -17.43 10.73
N GLU A 33 11.77 -16.71 11.64
CA GLU A 33 11.55 -15.28 11.92
C GLU A 33 10.14 -14.92 12.47
N ALA A 34 9.20 -15.88 12.61
CA ALA A 34 7.84 -15.59 13.07
C ALA A 34 7.82 -14.88 14.43
N PHE A 35 8.61 -15.31 15.40
CA PHE A 35 8.72 -14.63 16.70
C PHE A 35 9.11 -13.17 16.57
N THR A 36 10.16 -12.91 15.80
CA THR A 36 10.72 -11.55 15.66
C THR A 36 9.70 -10.61 15.04
N TYR A 37 9.12 -10.99 13.90
CA TYR A 37 8.31 -10.05 13.13
C TYR A 37 6.85 -10.02 13.55
N LEU A 38 6.27 -11.12 14.01
CA LEU A 38 4.94 -11.08 14.64
C LEU A 38 4.98 -10.31 15.97
N GLY A 39 6.08 -10.45 16.74
CA GLY A 39 6.33 -9.62 17.92
C GLY A 39 6.45 -8.12 17.60
N LYS A 40 7.11 -7.75 16.48
CA LYS A 40 7.15 -6.37 15.99
C LYS A 40 5.77 -5.89 15.54
N ILE A 41 5.02 -6.70 14.79
CA ILE A 41 3.65 -6.38 14.38
C ILE A 41 2.79 -6.08 15.61
N ALA A 42 2.81 -6.94 16.62
CA ALA A 42 2.01 -6.78 17.84
C ALA A 42 2.37 -5.52 18.66
N LYS A 43 3.65 -5.09 18.63
CA LYS A 43 4.14 -3.94 19.41
C LYS A 43 4.06 -2.61 18.67
N GLU A 44 4.20 -2.62 17.35
CA GLU A 44 4.42 -1.41 16.56
C GLU A 44 3.23 -1.03 15.67
N LEU A 45 2.36 -1.99 15.34
CA LEU A 45 1.24 -1.78 14.42
C LEU A 45 -0.10 -1.88 15.16
N ASP A 46 -1.09 -1.14 14.65
CA ASP A 46 -2.43 -1.08 15.24
C ASP A 46 -3.34 -2.15 14.62
N TYR A 47 -3.07 -3.41 14.97
CA TYR A 47 -3.91 -4.56 14.62
C TYR A 47 -4.30 -5.35 15.87
N GLU A 48 -5.56 -5.74 15.95
CA GLU A 48 -6.02 -6.76 16.88
C GLU A 48 -5.76 -8.15 16.27
N LEU A 49 -5.13 -9.05 17.01
CA LEU A 49 -4.69 -10.35 16.50
C LEU A 49 -5.68 -11.45 16.91
N ALA A 50 -6.07 -12.30 15.97
CA ALA A 50 -6.86 -13.49 16.21
C ALA A 50 -6.22 -14.71 15.52
N MET A 51 -6.11 -15.83 16.23
CA MET A 51 -5.68 -17.10 15.61
C MET A 51 -6.89 -17.80 15.01
N VAL A 52 -6.77 -18.33 13.79
CA VAL A 52 -7.84 -19.09 13.12
C VAL A 52 -7.22 -20.31 12.44
N THR A 53 -7.48 -21.50 12.99
CA THR A 53 -6.85 -22.74 12.51
C THR A 53 -7.86 -23.86 12.33
N ASN A 54 -7.67 -24.68 11.28
CA ASN A 54 -8.36 -25.94 11.09
C ASN A 54 -7.53 -27.05 11.70
N GLN A 55 -8.12 -27.85 12.58
CA GLN A 55 -7.47 -28.96 13.29
C GLN A 55 -8.28 -30.24 13.06
N ASP A 56 -7.98 -30.89 11.94
CA ASP A 56 -8.76 -32.03 11.46
C ASP A 56 -8.92 -33.12 12.50
N GLY A 57 -10.18 -33.45 12.82
CA GLY A 57 -10.54 -34.51 13.74
C GLY A 57 -10.11 -34.32 15.21
N LEU A 58 -9.83 -33.08 15.63
CA LEU A 58 -9.48 -32.81 17.03
C LEU A 58 -10.56 -33.30 17.99
N GLY A 59 -10.13 -34.09 18.96
CA GLY A 59 -11.01 -34.81 19.91
C GLY A 59 -11.42 -36.22 19.47
N THR A 60 -10.95 -36.68 18.29
CA THR A 60 -11.09 -38.06 17.83
C THR A 60 -9.78 -38.85 18.02
N PRO A 61 -9.77 -40.19 17.80
CA PRO A 61 -8.54 -40.94 17.80
C PRO A 61 -7.49 -40.52 16.79
N ALA A 62 -7.90 -39.78 15.73
CA ALA A 62 -6.99 -39.25 14.72
C ALA A 62 -6.18 -38.04 15.22
N ASN A 63 -6.78 -37.21 16.13
CA ASN A 63 -6.13 -36.05 16.73
C ASN A 63 -6.60 -35.90 18.19
N PRO A 64 -5.99 -36.64 19.13
CA PRO A 64 -6.41 -36.65 20.54
C PRO A 64 -6.15 -35.31 21.24
N GLU A 65 -7.11 -34.82 22.03
CA GLU A 65 -6.99 -33.55 22.74
C GLU A 65 -5.81 -33.54 23.73
N GLU A 66 -5.48 -34.66 24.35
CA GLU A 66 -4.36 -34.78 25.28
C GLU A 66 -2.97 -34.56 24.61
N LEU A 67 -2.86 -34.75 23.31
CA LEU A 67 -1.63 -34.46 22.55
C LEU A 67 -1.63 -33.06 22.00
N PHE A 68 -2.77 -32.53 21.57
CA PHE A 68 -2.93 -31.24 20.98
C PHE A 68 -2.75 -30.07 21.97
N TRP A 69 -3.50 -30.08 23.08
CA TRP A 69 -3.56 -28.95 24.00
C TRP A 69 -2.23 -28.57 24.66
N PRO A 70 -1.35 -29.50 25.08
CA PRO A 70 -0.04 -29.15 25.62
C PRO A 70 0.80 -28.35 24.63
N ILE A 71 0.78 -28.72 23.33
CA ILE A 71 1.53 -28.06 22.27
C ILE A 71 0.88 -26.72 21.94
N GLN A 72 -0.43 -26.66 21.75
CA GLN A 72 -1.17 -25.43 21.49
C GLN A 72 -0.91 -24.38 22.57
N ASN A 73 -1.01 -24.76 23.84
CA ASN A 73 -0.78 -23.88 24.97
C ASN A 73 0.68 -23.39 25.01
N PHE A 74 1.62 -24.27 24.66
CA PHE A 74 3.03 -23.92 24.60
C PHE A 74 3.30 -22.91 23.46
N VAL A 75 2.75 -23.13 22.27
CA VAL A 75 2.89 -22.21 21.12
C VAL A 75 2.34 -20.83 21.48
N VAL A 76 1.10 -20.78 21.99
CA VAL A 76 0.49 -19.50 22.41
C VAL A 76 1.37 -18.80 23.46
N LYS A 77 1.81 -19.55 24.47
CA LYS A 77 2.65 -19.00 25.55
C LYS A 77 4.00 -18.50 25.05
N ALA A 78 4.61 -19.19 24.10
CA ALA A 78 5.88 -18.79 23.50
C ALA A 78 5.74 -17.44 22.77
N PHE A 79 4.67 -17.25 21.98
CA PHE A 79 4.38 -15.97 21.31
C PHE A 79 3.97 -14.88 22.30
N GLU A 80 3.22 -15.19 23.38
CA GLU A 80 2.93 -14.21 24.44
C GLU A 80 4.21 -13.64 25.08
N ASN A 81 5.24 -14.45 25.26
CA ASN A 81 6.52 -14.00 25.81
C ASN A 81 7.22 -12.96 24.88
N GLU A 82 6.95 -13.01 23.58
CA GLU A 82 7.39 -12.01 22.60
C GLU A 82 6.45 -10.78 22.51
N GLY A 83 5.38 -10.75 23.30
CA GLY A 83 4.40 -9.67 23.34
C GLY A 83 3.23 -9.85 22.36
N VAL A 84 3.12 -10.99 21.70
CA VAL A 84 2.00 -11.32 20.83
C VAL A 84 0.83 -11.78 21.70
N LYS A 85 -0.27 -11.03 21.67
CA LYS A 85 -1.49 -11.38 22.40
C LYS A 85 -2.62 -11.60 21.41
N PHE A 86 -3.18 -12.78 21.39
CA PHE A 86 -4.38 -13.06 20.63
C PHE A 86 -5.62 -12.69 21.46
N GLU A 87 -6.49 -11.84 20.91
CA GLU A 87 -7.77 -11.52 21.54
C GLU A 87 -8.72 -12.72 21.49
N ASP A 88 -8.66 -13.51 20.39
CA ASP A 88 -9.46 -14.73 20.22
C ASP A 88 -8.62 -15.81 19.54
N ILE A 89 -8.93 -17.07 19.86
CA ILE A 89 -8.34 -18.25 19.21
C ILE A 89 -9.50 -19.14 18.75
N TYR A 90 -9.65 -19.26 17.43
CA TYR A 90 -10.69 -20.05 16.78
C TYR A 90 -10.09 -21.33 16.22
N ILE A 91 -10.62 -22.45 16.64
CA ILE A 91 -10.17 -23.79 16.24
C ILE A 91 -11.37 -24.53 15.66
N ASP A 92 -11.33 -24.81 14.36
CA ASP A 92 -12.26 -25.75 13.75
C ASP A 92 -11.74 -27.17 13.93
N LYS A 93 -12.62 -28.11 14.32
CA LYS A 93 -12.27 -29.50 14.64
C LYS A 93 -12.74 -30.51 13.57
N THR A 94 -13.40 -30.02 12.52
CA THR A 94 -14.04 -30.87 11.52
C THR A 94 -13.06 -31.32 10.44
N PHE A 95 -13.37 -32.45 9.82
CA PHE A 95 -12.65 -32.87 8.61
C PHE A 95 -13.15 -32.11 7.38
N ALA A 96 -12.31 -32.01 6.35
CA ALA A 96 -12.63 -31.30 5.10
C ALA A 96 -13.91 -31.82 4.41
N HIS A 97 -14.15 -33.15 4.45
CA HIS A 97 -15.32 -33.78 3.84
C HIS A 97 -16.66 -33.44 4.51
N GLU A 98 -16.65 -32.94 5.75
CA GLU A 98 -17.85 -32.52 6.47
C GLU A 98 -18.40 -31.18 5.96
N ASN A 99 -17.59 -30.39 5.24
CA ASN A 99 -17.96 -29.09 4.71
C ASN A 99 -18.59 -28.16 5.74
N ALA A 100 -18.10 -28.17 6.97
CA ALA A 100 -18.64 -27.38 8.07
C ALA A 100 -18.47 -25.87 7.80
N PRO A 101 -19.48 -25.03 8.09
CA PRO A 101 -19.39 -23.59 7.88
C PRO A 101 -18.40 -22.90 8.83
N THR A 102 -17.92 -23.59 9.84
CA THR A 102 -16.90 -23.15 10.81
C THR A 102 -15.48 -23.35 10.32
N ARG A 103 -15.28 -24.34 9.43
CA ARG A 103 -13.99 -24.66 8.82
C ARG A 103 -13.60 -23.62 7.77
N LYS A 104 -12.36 -23.12 7.79
CA LYS A 104 -11.84 -22.26 6.71
C LYS A 104 -12.01 -22.94 5.35
N PRO A 105 -12.55 -22.26 4.32
CA PRO A 105 -12.80 -20.82 4.23
C PRO A 105 -14.16 -20.33 4.75
N GLY A 106 -14.90 -21.15 5.52
CA GLY A 106 -16.14 -20.72 6.17
C GLY A 106 -15.88 -19.68 7.27
N THR A 107 -16.88 -18.82 7.50
CA THR A 107 -16.76 -17.65 8.39
C THR A 107 -17.59 -17.78 9.67
N ALA A 108 -18.24 -18.93 9.92
CA ALA A 108 -19.21 -19.06 11.00
C ALA A 108 -18.61 -18.93 12.43
N LEU A 109 -17.30 -19.17 12.60
CA LEU A 109 -16.60 -18.88 13.86
C LEU A 109 -16.33 -17.38 14.06
N LEU A 110 -16.36 -16.56 12.99
CA LEU A 110 -15.91 -15.18 12.98
C LEU A 110 -17.06 -14.17 13.00
N THR A 111 -18.26 -14.60 13.40
CA THR A 111 -19.48 -13.76 13.43
C THR A 111 -19.35 -12.53 14.33
N LYS A 112 -18.48 -12.57 15.35
CA LYS A 112 -18.14 -11.42 16.21
C LYS A 112 -17.69 -10.21 15.40
N TYR A 113 -17.01 -10.43 14.27
CA TYR A 113 -16.38 -9.39 13.47
C TYR A 113 -17.24 -8.95 12.27
N ILE A 114 -18.09 -9.86 11.78
CA ILE A 114 -18.91 -9.63 10.57
C ILE A 114 -20.06 -8.68 10.90
N ASN A 115 -20.27 -7.66 10.05
CA ASN A 115 -21.30 -6.61 10.24
C ASN A 115 -21.18 -5.86 11.59
N ASN A 116 -20.00 -5.83 12.19
CA ASN A 116 -19.74 -5.12 13.43
C ASN A 116 -18.98 -3.82 13.12
N PRO A 117 -19.56 -2.63 13.38
CA PRO A 117 -18.98 -1.34 13.03
C PRO A 117 -17.71 -1.00 13.84
N GLU A 118 -17.37 -1.76 14.87
CA GLU A 118 -16.12 -1.59 15.61
C GLU A 118 -14.90 -2.04 14.79
N TYR A 119 -15.08 -2.94 13.81
CA TYR A 119 -14.02 -3.57 13.04
C TYR A 119 -14.01 -3.11 11.59
N ASP A 120 -12.82 -2.97 11.02
CA ASP A 120 -12.57 -2.62 9.63
C ASP A 120 -12.04 -3.85 8.88
N LEU A 121 -12.95 -4.72 8.43
CA LEU A 121 -12.58 -5.93 7.71
C LEU A 121 -11.94 -5.62 6.33
N THR A 122 -12.29 -4.50 5.70
CA THR A 122 -11.74 -4.11 4.39
C THR A 122 -10.23 -3.83 4.46
N ASN A 123 -9.76 -3.29 5.59
CA ASN A 123 -8.33 -3.03 5.85
C ASN A 123 -7.70 -4.08 6.79
N SER A 124 -8.35 -5.24 6.93
CA SER A 124 -7.88 -6.38 7.71
C SER A 124 -7.31 -7.47 6.80
N PHE A 125 -6.47 -8.36 7.36
CA PHE A 125 -5.82 -9.40 6.59
C PHE A 125 -5.99 -10.77 7.24
N VAL A 126 -5.97 -11.81 6.39
CA VAL A 126 -5.77 -13.21 6.83
C VAL A 126 -4.38 -13.63 6.37
N ILE A 127 -3.56 -14.13 7.29
CA ILE A 127 -2.20 -14.63 7.04
C ILE A 127 -2.24 -16.15 7.16
N GLY A 128 -1.88 -16.86 6.11
CA GLY A 128 -1.88 -18.31 6.09
C GLY A 128 -1.11 -18.90 4.91
N ASP A 129 -0.83 -20.19 4.97
CA ASP A 129 -0.06 -20.92 3.96
C ASP A 129 -0.94 -21.70 2.96
N ARG A 130 -2.27 -21.70 3.17
CA ARG A 130 -3.21 -22.38 2.30
C ARG A 130 -4.08 -21.42 1.52
N ILE A 131 -4.48 -21.83 0.33
CA ILE A 131 -5.41 -21.04 -0.49
C ILE A 131 -6.77 -20.84 0.19
N THR A 132 -7.16 -21.73 1.13
CA THR A 132 -8.34 -21.57 1.98
C THR A 132 -8.26 -20.35 2.88
N ASP A 133 -7.08 -19.91 3.29
CA ASP A 133 -6.87 -18.67 4.06
C ASP A 133 -7.12 -17.43 3.21
N VAL A 134 -6.65 -17.45 1.95
CA VAL A 134 -6.93 -16.39 0.98
C VAL A 134 -8.44 -16.31 0.70
N LYS A 135 -9.10 -17.46 0.55
CA LYS A 135 -10.56 -17.50 0.36
C LYS A 135 -11.32 -17.04 1.60
N LEU A 136 -10.84 -17.35 2.80
CA LEU A 136 -11.39 -16.80 4.04
C LEU A 136 -11.30 -15.27 4.05
N ALA A 137 -10.15 -14.71 3.67
CA ALA A 137 -9.97 -13.26 3.57
C ALA A 137 -11.00 -12.63 2.60
N GLN A 138 -11.17 -13.23 1.42
CA GLN A 138 -12.16 -12.79 0.44
C GLN A 138 -13.59 -12.85 1.01
N ASN A 139 -13.94 -13.94 1.69
CA ASN A 139 -15.27 -14.14 2.29
C ASN A 139 -15.55 -13.13 3.43
N LEU A 140 -14.51 -12.62 4.10
CA LEU A 140 -14.60 -11.58 5.12
C LEU A 140 -14.63 -10.17 4.53
N GLY A 141 -14.36 -10.00 3.23
CA GLY A 141 -14.24 -8.70 2.57
C GLY A 141 -12.88 -8.01 2.76
N GLY A 142 -11.89 -8.73 3.28
CA GLY A 142 -10.50 -8.31 3.45
C GLY A 142 -9.56 -8.86 2.38
N LYS A 143 -8.28 -8.92 2.68
CA LYS A 143 -7.23 -9.42 1.78
C LYS A 143 -6.40 -10.51 2.46
N GLY A 144 -5.87 -11.45 1.64
CA GLY A 144 -4.97 -12.51 2.09
C GLY A 144 -3.50 -12.12 1.99
N ILE A 145 -2.71 -12.48 2.99
CA ILE A 145 -1.25 -12.54 2.91
C ILE A 145 -0.90 -14.01 2.83
N PHE A 146 -0.46 -14.46 1.66
CA PHE A 146 -0.26 -15.86 1.35
C PHE A 146 1.20 -16.26 1.54
N ILE A 147 1.45 -17.17 2.52
CA ILE A 147 2.76 -17.77 2.76
C ILE A 147 2.93 -18.95 1.78
N ALA A 148 3.45 -18.66 0.60
CA ALA A 148 3.43 -19.55 -0.56
C ALA A 148 4.61 -20.54 -0.58
N ASN A 149 4.71 -21.43 0.42
CA ASN A 149 5.67 -22.54 0.39
C ASN A 149 5.23 -23.62 -0.62
N ASP A 150 3.93 -23.92 -0.66
CA ASP A 150 3.29 -24.77 -1.67
C ASP A 150 1.95 -24.13 -2.08
N GLU A 151 1.87 -23.66 -3.33
CA GLU A 151 0.69 -22.95 -3.84
C GLU A 151 -0.53 -23.84 -4.08
N ALA A 152 -0.36 -25.16 -4.08
CA ALA A 152 -1.41 -26.13 -4.30
C ALA A 152 -2.16 -26.52 -3.01
N LEU A 153 -1.61 -26.19 -1.84
CA LEU A 153 -2.20 -26.55 -0.55
C LEU A 153 -3.60 -25.96 -0.37
N GLY A 154 -4.58 -26.82 -0.12
CA GLY A 154 -5.98 -26.47 0.11
C GLY A 154 -6.78 -26.14 -1.14
N ALA A 155 -6.19 -26.28 -2.34
CA ALA A 155 -6.89 -25.98 -3.59
C ALA A 155 -8.10 -26.92 -3.82
N GLU A 156 -8.06 -28.15 -3.35
CA GLU A 156 -9.12 -29.13 -3.45
C GLU A 156 -10.36 -28.77 -2.61
N GLU A 157 -10.18 -27.94 -1.56
CA GLU A 157 -11.27 -27.46 -0.72
C GLU A 157 -12.01 -26.24 -1.31
N ILE A 158 -11.46 -25.62 -2.37
CA ILE A 158 -12.02 -24.42 -3.00
C ILE A 158 -12.88 -24.79 -4.19
N LYS A 159 -14.18 -24.53 -4.11
CA LYS A 159 -15.15 -24.80 -5.20
C LYS A 159 -15.25 -23.65 -6.23
N ASP A 160 -14.93 -22.44 -5.81
CA ASP A 160 -15.01 -21.22 -6.63
C ASP A 160 -13.76 -20.39 -6.44
N ASN A 161 -12.98 -20.26 -7.52
CA ASN A 161 -11.70 -19.53 -7.59
C ASN A 161 -11.85 -18.12 -8.16
N GLU A 162 -13.07 -17.63 -8.43
CA GLU A 162 -13.28 -16.31 -9.04
C GLU A 162 -12.74 -15.20 -8.13
N GLY A 163 -11.92 -14.32 -8.71
CA GLY A 163 -11.31 -13.19 -8.01
C GLY A 163 -10.31 -13.53 -6.90
N LEU A 164 -9.90 -14.81 -6.78
CA LEU A 164 -9.03 -15.23 -5.68
C LEU A 164 -7.63 -14.60 -5.76
N ASN A 165 -7.08 -14.45 -6.95
CA ASN A 165 -5.80 -13.76 -7.15
C ASN A 165 -5.86 -12.28 -6.74
N ASP A 166 -7.01 -11.64 -6.98
CA ASP A 166 -7.23 -10.25 -6.59
C ASP A 166 -7.40 -10.09 -5.07
N ALA A 167 -7.72 -11.16 -4.37
CA ALA A 167 -7.79 -11.19 -2.92
C ALA A 167 -6.42 -11.33 -2.24
N ILE A 168 -5.36 -11.69 -2.98
CA ILE A 168 -3.99 -11.77 -2.45
C ILE A 168 -3.38 -10.37 -2.44
N ALA A 169 -3.08 -9.85 -1.25
CA ALA A 169 -2.41 -8.56 -1.07
C ALA A 169 -0.87 -8.71 -1.11
N LEU A 170 -0.36 -9.81 -0.58
CA LEU A 170 1.06 -10.15 -0.58
C LEU A 170 1.21 -11.67 -0.70
N LYS A 171 2.18 -12.11 -1.52
CA LYS A 171 2.64 -13.49 -1.65
C LYS A 171 4.11 -13.55 -1.29
N THR A 172 4.46 -14.27 -0.23
CA THR A 172 5.83 -14.33 0.29
C THR A 172 6.03 -15.59 1.13
N THR A 173 7.27 -15.89 1.49
CA THR A 173 7.65 -16.90 2.49
C THR A 173 8.35 -16.26 3.70
N SER A 174 8.39 -14.92 3.78
CA SER A 174 9.15 -14.17 4.78
C SER A 174 8.26 -13.36 5.71
N TRP A 175 8.34 -13.62 7.01
CA TRP A 175 7.70 -12.81 8.04
C TRP A 175 8.23 -11.37 8.08
N LYS A 176 9.49 -11.16 7.64
CA LYS A 176 10.04 -9.80 7.47
C LYS A 176 9.26 -9.03 6.42
N GLU A 177 9.03 -9.61 5.25
CA GLU A 177 8.26 -8.96 4.18
C GLU A 177 6.81 -8.71 4.59
N ILE A 178 6.19 -9.62 5.37
CA ILE A 178 4.85 -9.41 5.93
C ILE A 178 4.82 -8.17 6.83
N TYR A 179 5.77 -8.06 7.76
CA TYR A 179 5.87 -6.91 8.64
C TYR A 179 6.10 -5.61 7.88
N GLU A 180 7.02 -5.60 6.90
CA GLU A 180 7.31 -4.44 6.07
C GLU A 180 6.08 -4.00 5.26
N PHE A 181 5.37 -4.96 4.66
CA PHE A 181 4.12 -4.71 3.93
C PHE A 181 3.05 -4.09 4.84
N LEU A 182 2.79 -4.67 6.00
CA LEU A 182 1.79 -4.17 6.95
C LEU A 182 2.17 -2.78 7.50
N LYS A 183 3.46 -2.53 7.74
CA LYS A 183 3.98 -1.26 8.24
C LYS A 183 3.94 -0.16 7.18
N LEU A 184 4.24 -0.50 5.94
CA LEU A 184 4.35 0.46 4.85
C LEU A 184 3.01 0.78 4.18
N GLN A 185 1.90 0.24 4.55
CA GLN A 185 0.57 0.39 3.90
C GLN A 185 0.60 1.25 2.62
N ASN A 186 0.01 0.78 1.52
CA ASN A 186 0.02 1.53 0.26
C ASN A 186 -0.47 2.96 0.47
N ARG A 187 0.32 3.93 0.00
CA ARG A 187 -0.02 5.36 0.06
C ARG A 187 -0.85 5.71 -1.17
N THR A 188 -2.13 5.40 -1.08
CA THR A 188 -3.11 5.74 -2.11
C THR A 188 -4.01 6.86 -1.65
N ALA A 189 -4.41 7.70 -2.59
CA ALA A 189 -5.45 8.71 -2.36
C ALA A 189 -6.25 8.95 -3.65
N SER A 190 -7.47 9.38 -3.49
CA SER A 190 -8.37 9.76 -4.58
C SER A 190 -9.03 11.08 -4.27
N ILE A 191 -9.10 11.96 -5.26
CA ILE A 191 -9.79 13.24 -5.15
C ILE A 191 -10.74 13.44 -6.33
N VAL A 192 -11.91 14.01 -6.03
CA VAL A 192 -12.81 14.56 -7.01
C VAL A 192 -13.00 16.05 -6.70
N ARG A 193 -12.62 16.92 -7.63
CA ARG A 193 -12.72 18.37 -7.50
C ARG A 193 -13.51 18.90 -8.68
N ASN A 194 -14.66 19.50 -8.39
CA ASN A 194 -15.53 20.08 -9.39
C ASN A 194 -15.71 21.58 -9.09
N THR A 195 -15.49 22.40 -10.09
CA THR A 195 -15.84 23.82 -10.12
C THR A 195 -16.91 24.06 -11.20
N ASN A 196 -17.22 25.30 -11.48
CA ASN A 196 -18.07 25.62 -12.65
C ASN A 196 -17.29 25.49 -13.97
N GLU A 197 -15.97 25.50 -13.92
CA GLU A 197 -15.04 25.55 -15.05
C GLU A 197 -14.41 24.20 -15.34
N THR A 198 -14.21 23.37 -14.29
CA THR A 198 -13.51 22.08 -14.41
C THR A 198 -14.17 20.97 -13.60
N LYS A 199 -14.12 19.74 -14.13
CA LYS A 199 -14.45 18.49 -13.40
C LYS A 199 -13.25 17.59 -13.43
N ILE A 200 -12.69 17.33 -12.26
CA ILE A 200 -11.42 16.65 -12.11
C ILE A 200 -11.56 15.43 -11.22
N LYS A 201 -11.02 14.29 -11.67
CA LYS A 201 -10.81 13.10 -10.85
C LYS A 201 -9.36 12.69 -10.94
N ILE A 202 -8.71 12.50 -9.79
CA ILE A 202 -7.34 12.00 -9.69
C ILE A 202 -7.30 10.84 -8.70
N ASP A 203 -6.72 9.70 -9.14
CA ASP A 203 -6.37 8.57 -8.30
C ASP A 203 -4.83 8.43 -8.31
N LEU A 204 -4.20 8.40 -7.14
CA LEU A 204 -2.75 8.34 -6.97
C LEU A 204 -2.36 7.16 -6.09
N ASN A 205 -1.35 6.40 -6.52
CA ASN A 205 -0.61 5.45 -5.69
C ASN A 205 0.88 5.81 -5.69
N LEU A 206 1.40 6.33 -4.57
CA LEU A 206 2.81 6.69 -4.41
C LEU A 206 3.76 5.50 -4.42
N ASP A 207 3.25 4.30 -4.09
CA ASP A 207 3.99 3.04 -4.06
C ASP A 207 3.70 2.19 -5.32
N GLY A 208 3.42 2.86 -6.46
CA GLY A 208 3.07 2.26 -7.74
C GLY A 208 4.26 1.79 -8.57
N THR A 209 3.98 1.49 -9.84
CA THR A 209 4.95 0.96 -10.81
C THR A 209 5.25 1.89 -11.98
N GLY A 210 4.63 3.07 -12.01
CA GLY A 210 4.76 4.06 -13.08
C GLY A 210 3.71 3.91 -14.19
N LYS A 211 2.54 3.35 -13.87
CA LYS A 211 1.39 3.27 -14.78
C LYS A 211 0.63 4.58 -14.77
N SER A 212 0.15 5.00 -15.93
CA SER A 212 -0.66 6.21 -16.07
C SER A 212 -1.87 5.98 -16.96
N ASP A 213 -2.94 6.72 -16.66
CA ASP A 213 -4.12 6.85 -17.52
C ASP A 213 -4.61 8.32 -17.42
N ILE A 214 -4.10 9.17 -18.32
CA ILE A 214 -4.21 10.62 -18.24
C ILE A 214 -4.99 11.16 -19.43
N SER A 215 -5.95 12.05 -19.17
CA SER A 215 -6.73 12.75 -20.19
C SER A 215 -7.22 14.10 -19.63
N THR A 216 -6.60 15.19 -20.09
CA THR A 216 -6.97 16.57 -19.71
C THR A 216 -7.56 17.36 -20.89
N GLY A 217 -7.55 16.79 -22.10
CA GLY A 217 -7.88 17.49 -23.34
C GLY A 217 -6.72 18.28 -23.94
N ILE A 218 -5.60 18.44 -23.22
CA ILE A 218 -4.38 19.12 -23.69
C ILE A 218 -3.27 18.09 -23.84
N HIS A 219 -3.06 17.58 -25.04
CA HIS A 219 -2.16 16.43 -25.27
C HIS A 219 -0.71 16.66 -24.80
N PHE A 220 -0.19 17.88 -24.92
CA PHE A 220 1.15 18.18 -24.42
C PHE A 220 1.19 18.15 -22.89
N PHE A 221 0.13 18.59 -22.22
CA PHE A 221 0.01 18.53 -20.77
C PHE A 221 -0.12 17.06 -20.28
N ASP A 222 -0.92 16.25 -20.99
CA ASP A 222 -1.02 14.81 -20.72
C ASP A 222 0.36 14.15 -20.78
N HIS A 223 1.18 14.48 -21.79
CA HIS A 223 2.56 13.98 -21.90
C HIS A 223 3.45 14.44 -20.74
N MET A 224 3.32 15.67 -20.27
CA MET A 224 4.08 16.16 -19.11
C MET A 224 3.66 15.47 -17.81
N LEU A 225 2.39 15.24 -17.59
CA LEU A 225 1.88 14.50 -16.43
C LEU A 225 2.31 13.02 -16.45
N ASP A 226 2.40 12.41 -17.65
CA ASP A 226 2.94 11.04 -17.79
C ASP A 226 4.42 10.94 -17.35
N GLN A 227 5.23 12.00 -17.53
CA GLN A 227 6.59 12.03 -16.99
C GLN A 227 6.60 11.90 -15.46
N ILE A 228 5.60 12.50 -14.77
CA ILE A 228 5.49 12.41 -13.30
C ILE A 228 5.25 10.96 -12.90
N ALA A 229 4.27 10.28 -13.49
CA ALA A 229 3.98 8.88 -13.20
C ALA A 229 5.18 7.97 -13.50
N ARG A 230 5.67 8.02 -14.72
CA ARG A 230 6.72 7.13 -15.22
C ARG A 230 8.03 7.28 -14.46
N HIS A 231 8.54 8.49 -14.33
CA HIS A 231 9.84 8.76 -13.70
C HIS A 231 9.75 8.81 -12.17
N GLY A 232 8.57 9.14 -11.64
CA GLY A 232 8.25 9.06 -10.21
C GLY A 232 8.04 7.63 -9.71
N GLN A 233 7.79 6.67 -10.62
CA GLN A 233 7.38 5.29 -10.32
C GLN A 233 6.13 5.23 -9.41
N MET A 234 5.17 6.10 -9.68
CA MET A 234 3.87 6.12 -9.05
C MET A 234 2.77 5.78 -10.06
N ASP A 235 1.66 5.20 -9.64
CA ASP A 235 0.54 4.99 -10.54
C ASP A 235 -0.41 6.19 -10.43
N LEU A 236 -0.81 6.74 -11.60
CA LEU A 236 -1.53 8.00 -11.68
C LEU A 236 -2.66 7.94 -12.72
N VAL A 237 -3.88 8.12 -12.27
CA VAL A 237 -5.05 8.31 -13.13
C VAL A 237 -5.50 9.75 -13.01
N ILE A 238 -5.61 10.48 -14.14
CA ILE A 238 -6.10 11.87 -14.19
C ILE A 238 -7.15 11.97 -15.28
N LYS A 239 -8.37 12.37 -14.91
CA LYS A 239 -9.45 12.64 -15.84
C LYS A 239 -9.97 14.04 -15.58
N VAL A 240 -9.91 14.87 -16.61
CA VAL A 240 -10.32 16.28 -16.56
C VAL A 240 -11.29 16.59 -17.71
N ASP A 241 -12.37 17.25 -17.37
CA ASP A 241 -13.31 17.90 -18.30
C ASP A 241 -13.31 19.39 -17.93
N GLY A 242 -12.59 20.20 -18.67
CA GLY A 242 -12.39 21.63 -18.45
C GLY A 242 -12.97 22.48 -19.61
N ASP A 243 -13.15 23.75 -19.36
CA ASP A 243 -13.73 24.75 -20.29
C ASP A 243 -12.72 25.23 -21.36
N LEU A 244 -12.09 24.27 -22.07
CA LEU A 244 -11.06 24.52 -23.08
C LEU A 244 -11.51 25.43 -24.24
N GLU A 245 -12.81 25.65 -24.40
CA GLU A 245 -13.35 26.65 -25.32
C GLU A 245 -13.12 28.09 -24.84
N VAL A 246 -12.80 28.30 -23.56
CA VAL A 246 -12.36 29.58 -23.00
C VAL A 246 -10.87 29.72 -23.20
N ASP A 247 -10.09 28.93 -22.48
CA ASP A 247 -8.65 28.71 -22.64
C ASP A 247 -8.22 27.48 -21.83
N GLU A 248 -6.89 27.21 -21.77
CA GLU A 248 -6.31 26.09 -21.03
C GLU A 248 -5.99 26.40 -19.57
N HIS A 249 -6.12 27.63 -19.12
CA HIS A 249 -5.65 28.14 -17.83
C HIS A 249 -6.29 27.38 -16.66
N HIS A 250 -7.65 27.38 -16.62
CA HIS A 250 -8.41 26.72 -15.55
C HIS A 250 -8.12 25.22 -15.49
N THR A 251 -8.02 24.56 -16.66
CA THR A 251 -7.71 23.14 -16.77
C THR A 251 -6.34 22.82 -16.16
N ILE A 252 -5.31 23.62 -16.43
CA ILE A 252 -3.95 23.38 -15.95
C ILE A 252 -3.82 23.69 -14.45
N GLU A 253 -4.28 24.87 -14.00
CA GLU A 253 -4.18 25.27 -12.58
C GLU A 253 -4.98 24.35 -11.66
N ASP A 254 -6.24 24.10 -11.99
CA ASP A 254 -7.12 23.27 -11.17
C ASP A 254 -6.63 21.81 -11.10
N THR A 255 -6.09 21.28 -12.22
CA THR A 255 -5.46 19.96 -12.22
C THR A 255 -4.22 19.94 -11.31
N ALA A 256 -3.41 20.99 -11.34
CA ALA A 256 -2.20 21.08 -10.51
C ALA A 256 -2.55 21.20 -9.01
N ILE A 257 -3.56 21.99 -8.65
CA ILE A 257 -4.07 22.06 -7.27
C ILE A 257 -4.55 20.69 -6.80
N ALA A 258 -5.42 20.02 -7.58
CA ALA A 258 -5.96 18.72 -7.25
C ALA A 258 -4.85 17.65 -7.14
N LEU A 259 -3.84 17.71 -8.02
CA LEU A 259 -2.67 16.83 -7.95
C LEU A 259 -1.87 17.08 -6.67
N GLY A 260 -1.63 18.33 -6.29
CA GLY A 260 -0.97 18.67 -5.04
C GLY A 260 -1.74 18.17 -3.80
N GLU A 261 -3.06 18.37 -3.79
CA GLU A 261 -3.94 17.93 -2.69
C GLU A 261 -3.94 16.39 -2.55
N VAL A 262 -4.03 15.64 -3.65
CA VAL A 262 -3.98 14.17 -3.60
C VAL A 262 -2.61 13.66 -3.14
N PHE A 263 -1.50 14.35 -3.48
CA PHE A 263 -0.18 14.07 -2.91
C PHE A 263 -0.15 14.29 -1.40
N ALA A 264 -0.69 15.40 -0.91
CA ALA A 264 -0.76 15.68 0.52
C ALA A 264 -1.56 14.62 1.28
N GLN A 265 -2.69 14.17 0.70
CA GLN A 265 -3.51 13.08 1.27
C GLN A 265 -2.75 11.74 1.29
N ALA A 266 -2.12 11.36 0.18
CA ALA A 266 -1.37 10.10 0.08
C ALA A 266 -0.15 10.06 0.99
N LEU A 267 0.54 11.18 1.22
CA LEU A 267 1.68 11.30 2.14
C LEU A 267 1.25 11.15 3.62
N GLY A 268 0.01 11.46 3.94
CA GLY A 268 -0.57 11.30 5.27
C GLY A 268 0.29 11.91 6.38
N ASN A 269 0.68 11.10 7.35
CA ASN A 269 1.48 11.53 8.52
C ASN A 269 2.97 11.75 8.22
N LYS A 270 3.42 11.47 7.00
CA LYS A 270 4.81 11.65 6.54
C LYS A 270 5.89 10.91 7.36
N LEU A 271 5.50 9.86 8.09
CA LEU A 271 6.46 9.06 8.84
C LEU A 271 7.37 8.28 7.91
N GLY A 272 8.67 8.28 8.21
CA GLY A 272 9.69 7.51 7.50
C GLY A 272 10.03 7.99 6.09
N ILE A 273 9.48 9.12 5.60
CA ILE A 273 9.86 9.65 4.29
C ILE A 273 11.24 10.31 4.33
N GLU A 274 11.94 10.31 3.21
CA GLU A 274 13.21 11.04 3.04
C GLU A 274 13.00 12.57 3.00
N ARG A 275 11.80 13.03 2.66
CA ARG A 275 11.36 14.42 2.62
C ARG A 275 11.93 15.27 1.49
N TYR A 276 13.17 15.05 1.05
CA TYR A 276 13.92 15.87 0.10
C TYR A 276 14.29 15.13 -1.19
N GLY A 277 14.56 15.88 -2.30
CA GLY A 277 14.98 15.29 -3.58
C GLY A 277 15.60 16.31 -4.56
N PHE A 278 16.15 15.91 -5.71
CA PHE A 278 17.14 16.65 -6.52
C PHE A 278 17.08 16.53 -8.09
N THR A 279 18.18 16.54 -8.86
CA THR A 279 18.54 17.12 -10.18
C THR A 279 18.88 16.13 -11.32
N LEU A 280 18.65 16.46 -12.62
CA LEU A 280 19.12 15.67 -13.79
C LEU A 280 19.36 16.49 -15.09
N PRO A 281 20.25 16.01 -16.04
CA PRO A 281 20.40 16.53 -17.39
C PRO A 281 19.42 15.90 -18.39
N MET A 282 19.13 16.59 -19.48
CA MET A 282 18.43 16.07 -20.65
C MET A 282 18.98 16.74 -21.92
N ASP A 283 19.76 16.00 -22.70
CA ASP A 283 20.45 16.45 -23.90
C ASP A 283 21.19 17.80 -23.69
N ASP A 284 20.73 18.86 -24.33
CA ASP A 284 21.29 20.22 -24.21
C ASP A 284 20.80 20.96 -22.96
N CYS A 285 19.94 20.37 -22.17
CA CYS A 285 19.31 21.03 -21.04
C CYS A 285 19.76 20.40 -19.70
N LEU A 286 19.86 21.25 -18.68
CA LEU A 286 20.03 20.85 -17.28
C LEU A 286 18.89 21.41 -16.48
N ALA A 287 18.15 20.53 -15.78
CA ALA A 287 17.10 20.91 -14.86
C ALA A 287 17.42 20.48 -13.43
N GLN A 288 17.13 21.35 -12.50
CA GLN A 288 17.22 21.11 -11.05
C GLN A 288 15.83 21.27 -10.46
N ALA A 289 15.38 20.28 -9.68
CA ALA A 289 14.16 20.36 -8.92
C ALA A 289 14.46 19.88 -7.48
N ALA A 290 14.43 20.80 -6.53
CA ALA A 290 14.59 20.51 -5.12
C ALA A 290 13.24 20.68 -4.44
N ILE A 291 12.72 19.60 -3.82
CA ILE A 291 11.43 19.60 -3.13
C ILE A 291 11.59 19.35 -1.64
N ASP A 292 10.72 19.96 -0.82
CA ASP A 292 10.58 19.71 0.61
C ASP A 292 9.09 19.62 0.97
N PHE A 293 8.61 18.44 1.36
CA PHE A 293 7.24 18.23 1.86
C PHE A 293 7.08 18.71 3.32
N GLY A 294 7.59 19.90 3.61
CA GLY A 294 7.66 20.50 4.94
C GLY A 294 6.38 21.15 5.47
N GLY A 295 5.24 20.98 4.80
CA GLY A 295 3.93 21.49 5.25
C GLY A 295 3.70 22.99 4.96
N ARG A 296 4.62 23.69 4.28
CA ARG A 296 4.52 25.08 3.87
C ARG A 296 4.76 25.18 2.36
N ASN A 297 3.93 25.93 1.67
CA ASN A 297 4.04 26.15 0.23
C ASN A 297 5.02 27.29 -0.09
N TRP A 298 5.90 27.07 -1.04
CA TRP A 298 6.75 28.08 -1.63
C TRP A 298 7.31 27.59 -2.96
N LEU A 299 7.28 28.44 -4.00
CA LEU A 299 7.93 28.16 -5.27
C LEU A 299 9.04 29.18 -5.53
N VAL A 300 10.23 28.69 -5.86
CA VAL A 300 11.29 29.46 -6.53
C VAL A 300 11.41 28.94 -7.95
N TRP A 301 11.31 29.84 -8.93
CA TRP A 301 11.31 29.50 -10.34
C TRP A 301 12.39 30.28 -11.08
N GLU A 302 13.36 29.59 -11.60
CA GLU A 302 14.49 30.14 -12.39
C GLU A 302 14.58 29.38 -13.73
N ALA A 303 13.58 29.56 -14.60
CA ALA A 303 13.52 28.94 -15.91
C ALA A 303 12.83 29.90 -16.91
N ASP A 304 13.61 30.46 -17.83
CA ASP A 304 13.11 31.37 -18.84
C ASP A 304 12.72 30.60 -20.11
N PHE A 305 11.57 30.95 -20.67
CA PHE A 305 11.09 30.48 -21.97
C PHE A 305 10.87 31.67 -22.90
N LYS A 306 11.34 31.54 -24.15
CA LYS A 306 11.21 32.60 -25.18
C LYS A 306 10.06 32.34 -26.13
N ARG A 307 9.67 31.07 -26.30
CA ARG A 307 8.50 30.67 -27.09
C ARG A 307 7.24 30.93 -26.29
N GLU A 308 6.21 31.44 -26.94
CA GLU A 308 4.88 31.62 -26.31
C GLU A 308 4.22 30.26 -26.02
N MET A 309 4.42 29.30 -26.95
CA MET A 309 3.77 27.99 -26.88
C MET A 309 4.76 26.84 -27.07
N ILE A 310 4.57 25.75 -26.36
CA ILE A 310 5.19 24.46 -26.65
C ILE A 310 4.06 23.42 -26.75
N GLY A 311 3.90 22.83 -27.94
CA GLY A 311 2.68 22.06 -28.24
C GLY A 311 1.45 22.95 -28.13
N GLN A 312 0.50 22.56 -27.34
CA GLN A 312 -0.77 23.27 -27.07
C GLN A 312 -0.75 24.02 -25.72
N MET A 313 0.41 24.15 -25.10
CA MET A 313 0.54 24.72 -23.77
C MET A 313 1.33 26.01 -23.80
N PRO A 314 0.78 27.15 -23.33
CA PRO A 314 1.53 28.40 -23.15
C PRO A 314 2.64 28.18 -22.12
N THR A 315 3.80 28.82 -22.41
CA THR A 315 4.98 28.62 -21.54
C THR A 315 4.83 29.27 -20.16
N GLU A 316 4.00 30.29 -20.04
CA GLU A 316 3.67 30.90 -18.75
C GLU A 316 2.94 29.91 -17.81
N MET A 317 2.16 28.97 -18.37
CA MET A 317 1.44 27.96 -17.59
C MET A 317 2.35 26.95 -16.90
N PHE A 318 3.63 26.86 -17.27
CA PHE A 318 4.58 26.02 -16.54
C PHE A 318 4.80 26.53 -15.12
N TYR A 319 4.99 27.85 -14.96
CA TYR A 319 5.07 28.45 -13.61
C TYR A 319 3.77 28.21 -12.82
N HIS A 320 2.63 28.47 -13.44
CA HIS A 320 1.31 28.30 -12.81
C HIS A 320 1.07 26.87 -12.36
N PHE A 321 1.43 25.87 -13.17
CA PHE A 321 1.34 24.46 -12.79
C PHE A 321 2.13 24.15 -11.50
N PHE A 322 3.42 24.50 -11.47
CA PHE A 322 4.25 24.19 -10.30
C PHE A 322 3.85 25.02 -9.07
N LYS A 323 3.38 26.26 -9.26
CA LYS A 323 2.87 27.09 -8.17
C LYS A 323 1.61 26.45 -7.54
N SER A 324 0.66 26.08 -8.36
CA SER A 324 -0.61 25.45 -7.93
C SER A 324 -0.37 24.09 -7.27
N PHE A 325 0.55 23.28 -7.82
CA PHE A 325 0.99 22.03 -7.18
C PHE A 325 1.55 22.29 -5.76
N THR A 326 2.47 23.27 -5.60
CA THR A 326 3.05 23.56 -4.27
C THR A 326 2.02 24.01 -3.27
N ASP A 327 1.00 24.73 -3.72
CA ASP A 327 -0.11 25.18 -2.84
C ASP A 327 -0.97 24.00 -2.36
N GLY A 328 -1.34 23.07 -3.26
CA GLY A 328 -2.09 21.88 -2.91
C GLY A 328 -1.29 20.89 -2.06
N ALA A 329 -0.05 20.61 -2.44
CA ALA A 329 0.84 19.67 -1.74
C ALA A 329 1.42 20.22 -0.42
N LYS A 330 1.30 21.51 -0.16
CA LYS A 330 1.97 22.23 0.94
C LYS A 330 3.47 21.93 1.00
N ALA A 331 4.11 22.07 -0.16
CA ALA A 331 5.52 21.77 -0.36
C ALA A 331 6.32 23.01 -0.78
N ASN A 332 7.60 23.04 -0.41
CA ASN A 332 8.55 23.98 -1.00
C ASN A 332 9.16 23.35 -2.26
N LEU A 333 9.26 24.10 -3.33
CA LEU A 333 9.85 23.65 -4.59
C LEU A 333 10.75 24.74 -5.16
N ASN A 334 12.00 24.38 -5.48
CA ASN A 334 12.93 25.21 -6.19
C ASN A 334 13.22 24.55 -7.55
N ILE A 335 12.96 25.27 -8.63
CA ILE A 335 13.23 24.84 -10.00
C ILE A 335 14.21 25.81 -10.64
N LYS A 336 15.26 25.25 -11.21
CA LYS A 336 16.17 25.97 -12.11
C LYS A 336 16.40 25.14 -13.37
N ALA A 337 16.33 25.76 -14.55
CA ALA A 337 16.62 25.07 -15.80
C ALA A 337 17.31 25.95 -16.81
N GLU A 338 18.32 25.39 -17.49
CA GLU A 338 19.12 25.98 -18.52
C GLU A 338 19.11 25.08 -19.76
N GLY A 339 19.27 25.64 -20.96
CA GLY A 339 19.29 24.93 -22.23
C GLY A 339 18.68 25.74 -23.35
N THR A 340 18.90 25.31 -24.59
CA THR A 340 18.48 26.05 -25.80
C THR A 340 17.18 25.52 -26.40
N ASN A 341 16.93 24.21 -26.32
CA ASN A 341 15.68 23.60 -26.76
C ASN A 341 14.64 23.67 -25.64
N GLU A 342 13.64 24.51 -25.82
CA GLU A 342 12.64 24.76 -24.77
C GLU A 342 11.68 23.59 -24.51
N HIS A 343 11.46 22.72 -25.52
CA HIS A 343 10.74 21.44 -25.29
C HIS A 343 11.56 20.53 -24.37
N HIS A 344 12.86 20.34 -24.67
CA HIS A 344 13.74 19.56 -23.80
C HIS A 344 13.85 20.16 -22.40
N LYS A 345 13.85 21.50 -22.30
CA LYS A 345 13.93 22.22 -21.01
C LYS A 345 12.74 21.92 -20.11
N ILE A 346 11.51 22.04 -20.62
CA ILE A 346 10.32 21.76 -19.79
C ILE A 346 10.18 20.27 -19.49
N GLU A 347 10.48 19.39 -20.44
CA GLU A 347 10.46 17.96 -20.20
C GLU A 347 11.53 17.55 -19.15
N ALA A 348 12.72 18.16 -19.19
CA ALA A 348 13.74 17.97 -18.17
C ALA A 348 13.26 18.42 -16.77
N ILE A 349 12.53 19.55 -16.69
CA ILE A 349 11.93 20.02 -15.43
C ILE A 349 10.94 18.98 -14.88
N PHE A 350 10.01 18.47 -15.68
CA PHE A 350 9.04 17.46 -15.23
C PHE A 350 9.72 16.16 -14.80
N LYS A 351 10.75 15.71 -15.53
CA LYS A 351 11.55 14.53 -15.15
C LYS A 351 12.33 14.75 -13.86
N ALA A 352 12.97 15.92 -13.70
CA ALA A 352 13.70 16.28 -12.48
C ALA A 352 12.74 16.33 -11.27
N PHE A 353 11.59 16.95 -11.44
CA PHE A 353 10.52 17.01 -10.46
C PHE A 353 10.02 15.61 -10.05
N ALA A 354 9.72 14.74 -11.03
CA ALA A 354 9.31 13.36 -10.78
C ALA A 354 10.36 12.57 -10.00
N LYS A 355 11.65 12.72 -10.36
CA LYS A 355 12.76 12.06 -9.64
C LYS A 355 12.96 12.62 -8.24
N ALA A 356 12.83 13.93 -8.06
CA ALA A 356 12.87 14.57 -6.76
C ALA A 356 11.76 14.04 -5.84
N ILE A 357 10.53 13.97 -6.35
CA ILE A 357 9.40 13.35 -5.62
C ILE A 357 9.72 11.89 -5.26
N LYS A 358 10.16 11.07 -6.23
CA LYS A 358 10.47 9.65 -5.97
C LYS A 358 11.42 9.46 -4.79
N VAL A 359 12.47 10.28 -4.72
CA VAL A 359 13.41 10.24 -3.59
C VAL A 359 12.76 10.75 -2.32
N ALA A 360 12.11 11.91 -2.39
CA ALA A 360 11.51 12.56 -1.23
C ALA A 360 10.44 11.72 -0.53
N VAL A 361 9.64 10.97 -1.29
CA VAL A 361 8.56 10.12 -0.75
C VAL A 361 9.01 8.72 -0.35
N LYS A 362 10.25 8.33 -0.65
CA LYS A 362 10.77 7.02 -0.25
C LYS A 362 10.69 6.85 1.26
N ARG A 363 10.21 5.69 1.72
CA ARG A 363 10.13 5.34 3.15
C ARG A 363 11.20 4.33 3.54
N ASP A 364 11.69 4.48 4.76
CA ASP A 364 12.52 3.48 5.43
C ASP A 364 11.65 2.78 6.51
N PRO A 365 11.29 1.49 6.32
CA PRO A 365 10.44 0.78 7.28
C PRO A 365 11.10 0.57 8.64
N GLU A 366 12.45 0.61 8.70
CA GLU A 366 13.18 0.45 9.96
C GLU A 366 13.29 1.77 10.74
N LYS A 367 13.08 2.93 10.05
CA LYS A 367 13.21 4.28 10.63
C LYS A 367 11.95 5.10 10.42
N MET A 368 10.83 4.59 10.90
CA MET A 368 9.54 5.30 10.81
C MET A 368 9.46 6.48 11.79
N ILE A 369 10.36 7.43 11.61
CA ILE A 369 10.40 8.68 12.39
C ILE A 369 9.94 9.85 11.54
N LEU A 370 9.32 10.84 12.16
CA LEU A 370 8.99 12.09 11.49
C LEU A 370 10.28 12.87 11.23
N PRO A 371 10.63 13.21 9.96
CA PRO A 371 11.88 13.91 9.63
C PRO A 371 11.77 15.42 9.97
N SER A 372 11.50 15.72 11.23
CA SER A 372 11.32 17.08 11.75
C SER A 372 11.73 17.17 13.21
N THR A 373 12.64 18.10 13.53
CA THR A 373 13.00 18.44 14.91
C THR A 373 11.90 19.17 15.67
N LYS A 374 10.88 19.68 14.96
CA LYS A 374 9.73 20.39 15.55
C LYS A 374 8.59 19.46 15.99
N GLY A 375 8.67 18.16 15.67
CA GLY A 375 7.62 17.18 15.97
C GLY A 375 6.35 17.32 15.12
N LEU A 376 6.37 18.16 14.09
CA LEU A 376 5.27 18.35 13.11
C LEU A 376 5.83 18.74 11.74
N LEU A 377 5.04 18.45 10.67
CA LEU A 377 5.26 18.86 9.28
C LEU A 377 3.93 19.27 8.65
#